data_cce70e8f0ee5e2480b12b958db27a38d
#
_entry.id   cce70e8f0ee5e2480b12b958db27a38d
#
_cell.length_a   1.000
_cell.length_b   1.000
_cell.length_c   1.000
_cell.angle_alpha   90.00
_cell.angle_beta   90.00
_cell.angle_gamma   90.00
#
_symmetry.space_group_name_H-M   'P 1'
#
loop_
_entity.id
_entity.type
_entity.pdbx_description
1 polymer ?
#
loop_
_entity_poly.entity_id
_entity_poly.type
_entity_poly.pdbx_seq_one_letter_code
_entity_poly.pdbx_strand_id
1 'polypeptide(L)'
;MPTSADQPGVQLDQQNVAVEAPPDAAQRIEQLRADRMFSSDLSVGEFLLAREAGFEPLGVVVGSSVYHIGWQPQYMTVGSQYGYGFGYGYTYDDQELTVLTEAKLRARELAMSRMEAEANALGADGVIGVRLDVGEYEWGPGLAEFIAIGTAVRARGAAAGSYRTKFGKPFTSDLSGQDFRTLLHAGYRPLSLVLGVCVFAAYQNGWTFQQMSGWWGYGGVNQEVTQFTQATYSARELAMGRMQTEAANLGASGVVGMRYEMDTRLSKSDAEFRDEINETNAGAPANHWRSFVADLFAVGTAIAPLGADHEIPKPSLVLPLDG
;
A
#
# COMPACT_ATOMS: atom_id res chain seq x y z
N MET A 1 -32.20 2.24 -8.09
CA MET A 1 -30.77 1.93 -8.14
C MET A 1 -30.05 3.11 -8.80
N PRO A 2 -29.37 3.98 -8.09
CA PRO A 2 -28.49 4.96 -8.70
C PRO A 2 -27.11 4.31 -8.87
N THR A 3 -26.60 4.39 -10.07
CA THR A 3 -25.28 3.94 -10.52
C THR A 3 -24.17 4.68 -9.77
N SER A 4 -23.34 3.91 -9.09
CA SER A 4 -22.12 4.34 -8.43
C SER A 4 -21.03 4.70 -9.49
N ALA A 5 -21.08 5.90 -10.03
CA ALA A 5 -20.04 6.40 -10.91
C ALA A 5 -20.02 7.94 -10.83
N ASP A 6 -19.41 8.45 -9.78
CA ASP A 6 -18.76 9.79 -9.76
C ASP A 6 -18.22 10.10 -8.33
N GLN A 7 -17.25 9.31 -7.88
CA GLN A 7 -16.34 9.81 -6.85
C GLN A 7 -15.06 10.24 -7.57
N PRO A 8 -14.60 11.48 -7.39
CA PRO A 8 -13.32 11.90 -7.96
C PRO A 8 -12.22 11.05 -7.34
N GLY A 9 -11.67 10.16 -8.13
CA GLY A 9 -10.49 9.40 -7.74
C GLY A 9 -9.41 10.39 -7.34
N VAL A 10 -8.78 10.16 -6.20
CA VAL A 10 -7.61 10.90 -5.76
C VAL A 10 -6.55 10.78 -6.86
N GLN A 11 -6.48 11.80 -7.71
CA GLN A 11 -5.39 11.97 -8.66
C GLN A 11 -4.19 12.44 -7.85
N LEU A 12 -3.25 11.53 -7.61
CA LEU A 12 -1.93 11.88 -7.09
C LEU A 12 -1.28 12.80 -8.13
N ASP A 13 -1.25 14.08 -7.81
CA ASP A 13 -0.48 15.05 -8.57
C ASP A 13 1.00 14.69 -8.40
N GLN A 14 1.57 14.00 -9.40
CA GLN A 14 2.98 13.61 -9.45
C GLN A 14 3.83 14.85 -9.71
N GLN A 15 3.71 15.87 -8.88
CA GLN A 15 4.68 16.93 -8.86
C GLN A 15 6.00 16.33 -8.38
N ASN A 16 6.92 16.25 -9.32
CA ASN A 16 8.30 15.84 -9.16
C ASN A 16 9.00 16.73 -8.12
N VAL A 17 8.71 16.53 -6.84
CA VAL A 17 9.54 17.08 -5.78
C VAL A 17 10.83 16.26 -5.83
N ALA A 18 11.88 16.86 -6.37
CA ALA A 18 13.21 16.29 -6.27
C ALA A 18 13.56 16.21 -4.78
N VAL A 19 13.32 15.06 -4.17
CA VAL A 19 13.69 14.81 -2.80
C VAL A 19 15.19 14.52 -2.80
N GLU A 20 15.98 15.46 -2.31
CA GLU A 20 17.40 15.23 -2.08
C GLU A 20 17.57 14.17 -0.99
N ALA A 21 18.58 13.31 -1.18
CA ALA A 21 18.96 12.37 -0.13
C ALA A 21 19.32 13.15 1.16
N PRO A 22 18.91 12.68 2.34
CA PRO A 22 19.29 13.31 3.59
C PRO A 22 20.81 13.46 3.67
N PRO A 23 21.36 14.53 4.30
CA PRO A 23 22.80 14.81 4.33
C PRO A 23 23.62 13.64 4.90
N ASP A 24 23.10 12.94 5.89
CA ASP A 24 23.74 11.75 6.48
C ASP A 24 23.80 10.57 5.49
N ALA A 25 22.79 10.42 4.64
CA ALA A 25 22.78 9.42 3.57
C ALA A 25 23.80 9.75 2.48
N ALA A 26 23.96 11.03 2.13
CA ALA A 26 24.97 11.46 1.18
C ALA A 26 26.40 11.16 1.70
N GLN A 27 26.66 11.43 2.97
CA GLN A 27 27.94 11.12 3.61
C GLN A 27 28.22 9.61 3.64
N ARG A 28 27.22 8.78 3.96
CA ARG A 28 27.33 7.32 3.92
C ARG A 28 27.66 6.81 2.52
N ILE A 29 27.01 7.34 1.50
CA ILE A 29 27.26 6.97 0.09
C ILE A 29 28.70 7.33 -0.31
N GLU A 30 29.21 8.47 0.12
CA GLU A 30 30.58 8.89 -0.15
C GLU A 30 31.60 7.98 0.53
N GLN A 31 31.33 7.56 1.77
CA GLN A 31 32.14 6.56 2.47
C GLN A 31 32.13 5.20 1.76
N LEU A 32 30.95 4.70 1.35
CA LEU A 32 30.84 3.44 0.59
C LEU A 32 31.63 3.48 -0.72
N ARG A 33 31.72 4.64 -1.37
CA ARG A 33 32.53 4.82 -2.58
C ARG A 33 34.04 4.82 -2.26
N ALA A 34 34.42 5.43 -1.15
CA ALA A 34 35.82 5.53 -0.74
C ALA A 34 36.36 4.17 -0.29
N ASP A 35 35.62 3.43 0.49
CA ASP A 35 36.05 2.18 1.11
C ASP A 35 35.98 0.99 0.17
N ARG A 36 35.35 1.11 -1.01
CA ARG A 36 35.07 0.01 -1.97
C ARG A 36 34.39 -1.21 -1.34
N MET A 37 33.86 -1.06 -0.15
CA MET A 37 33.10 -2.10 0.54
C MET A 37 31.62 -1.86 0.29
N PHE A 38 30.93 -2.87 -0.23
CA PHE A 38 29.48 -2.81 -0.41
C PHE A 38 28.80 -3.70 0.61
N SER A 39 27.60 -3.30 1.01
CA SER A 39 26.65 -4.12 1.75
C SER A 39 25.47 -4.45 0.84
N SER A 40 24.91 -5.63 0.98
CA SER A 40 23.73 -6.05 0.20
C SER A 40 22.72 -6.68 1.14
N ASP A 41 21.46 -6.42 0.90
CA ASP A 41 20.33 -7.06 1.58
C ASP A 41 19.98 -8.43 0.94
N LEU A 42 20.59 -8.73 -0.20
CA LEU A 42 20.43 -10.00 -0.89
C LEU A 42 21.16 -11.12 -0.15
N SER A 43 20.54 -12.30 -0.12
CA SER A 43 21.24 -13.52 0.26
C SER A 43 22.40 -13.82 -0.69
N VAL A 44 23.34 -14.69 -0.30
CA VAL A 44 24.47 -15.08 -1.16
C VAL A 44 23.99 -15.64 -2.49
N GLY A 45 22.93 -16.46 -2.47
CA GLY A 45 22.34 -17.03 -3.69
C GLY A 45 21.75 -15.94 -4.60
N GLU A 46 21.00 -15.02 -4.06
CA GLU A 46 20.40 -13.91 -4.81
C GLU A 46 21.45 -12.97 -5.38
N PHE A 47 22.51 -12.70 -4.62
CA PHE A 47 23.65 -11.91 -5.09
C PHE A 47 24.30 -12.55 -6.34
N LEU A 48 24.53 -13.86 -6.33
CA LEU A 48 25.08 -14.58 -7.47
C LEU A 48 24.13 -14.53 -8.67
N LEU A 49 22.84 -14.75 -8.44
CA LEU A 49 21.81 -14.73 -9.50
C LEU A 49 21.65 -13.36 -10.13
N ALA A 50 21.71 -12.27 -9.35
CA ALA A 50 21.73 -10.92 -9.89
C ALA A 50 22.95 -10.69 -10.80
N ARG A 51 24.13 -11.18 -10.40
CA ARG A 51 25.34 -11.10 -11.23
C ARG A 51 25.25 -11.93 -12.50
N GLU A 52 24.67 -13.13 -12.44
CA GLU A 52 24.40 -13.98 -13.62
C GLU A 52 23.39 -13.33 -14.56
N ALA A 53 22.42 -12.60 -14.03
CA ALA A 53 21.48 -11.79 -14.81
C ALA A 53 22.12 -10.55 -15.47
N GLY A 54 23.42 -10.33 -15.26
CA GLY A 54 24.15 -9.22 -15.87
C GLY A 54 24.10 -7.93 -15.05
N PHE A 55 23.71 -7.99 -13.78
CA PHE A 55 23.66 -6.82 -12.90
C PHE A 55 24.74 -6.90 -11.81
N GLU A 56 25.31 -5.75 -11.50
CA GLU A 56 26.29 -5.60 -10.44
C GLU A 56 25.66 -4.93 -9.23
N PRO A 57 25.57 -5.61 -8.08
CA PRO A 57 25.15 -4.99 -6.84
C PRO A 57 26.15 -3.91 -6.37
N LEU A 58 25.63 -2.73 -6.03
CA LEU A 58 26.41 -1.55 -5.65
C LEU A 58 26.39 -1.31 -4.14
N GLY A 59 25.25 -1.56 -3.49
CA GLY A 59 25.09 -1.36 -2.06
C GLY A 59 23.63 -1.35 -1.64
N VAL A 60 23.39 -1.43 -0.33
CA VAL A 60 22.06 -1.26 0.27
C VAL A 60 21.69 0.23 0.19
N VAL A 61 20.44 0.47 -0.21
CA VAL A 61 19.81 1.78 -0.23
C VAL A 61 18.57 1.76 0.64
N VAL A 62 18.35 2.87 1.36
CA VAL A 62 17.27 2.98 2.34
C VAL A 62 16.56 4.31 2.17
N GLY A 63 15.25 4.28 2.23
CA GLY A 63 14.46 5.49 2.37
C GLY A 63 13.44 5.31 3.49
N SER A 64 13.28 6.30 4.33
CA SER A 64 12.32 6.27 5.41
C SER A 64 11.49 7.54 5.43
N SER A 65 10.25 7.44 5.90
CA SER A 65 9.35 8.56 6.08
C SER A 65 8.47 8.32 7.28
N VAL A 66 8.42 9.32 8.16
CA VAL A 66 7.41 9.40 9.23
C VAL A 66 6.48 10.54 8.86
N TYR A 67 5.21 10.24 8.73
CA TYR A 67 4.20 11.17 8.23
C TYR A 67 3.09 11.36 9.26
N HIS A 68 2.78 12.61 9.57
CA HIS A 68 1.68 12.93 10.48
C HIS A 68 0.36 12.82 9.73
N ILE A 69 -0.57 12.05 10.29
CA ILE A 69 -1.91 11.87 9.76
C ILE A 69 -2.77 13.03 10.24
N GLY A 70 -3.34 13.77 9.29
CA GLY A 70 -4.27 14.86 9.59
C GLY A 70 -5.59 14.37 10.18
N TRP A 71 -6.43 15.33 10.58
CA TRP A 71 -7.76 15.01 11.07
C TRP A 71 -8.64 14.43 9.96
N GLN A 72 -9.23 13.25 10.22
CA GLN A 72 -10.14 12.57 9.29
C GLN A 72 -11.57 13.02 9.57
N PRO A 73 -12.23 13.76 8.64
CA PRO A 73 -13.64 14.09 8.79
C PRO A 73 -14.48 12.81 8.68
N GLN A 74 -15.39 12.64 9.63
CA GLN A 74 -16.40 11.60 9.57
C GLN A 74 -17.68 12.19 8.98
N TYR A 75 -18.16 11.62 7.89
CA TYR A 75 -19.43 12.05 7.30
C TYR A 75 -20.57 11.37 8.04
N MET A 76 -21.39 12.17 8.70
CA MET A 76 -22.63 11.71 9.31
C MET A 76 -23.79 11.97 8.36
N THR A 77 -24.53 10.96 8.01
CA THR A 77 -25.83 11.12 7.38
C THR A 77 -26.92 11.14 8.44
N VAL A 78 -27.77 12.14 8.42
CA VAL A 78 -28.96 12.19 9.25
C VAL A 78 -29.99 11.28 8.60
N GLY A 79 -30.03 10.01 9.03
CA GLY A 79 -31.02 9.04 8.58
C GLY A 79 -32.35 9.27 9.32
N SER A 80 -33.42 9.52 8.58
CA SER A 80 -34.78 9.40 9.10
C SER A 80 -35.12 7.93 9.22
N GLN A 81 -35.00 7.37 10.42
CA GLN A 81 -35.48 6.02 10.67
C GLN A 81 -37.03 6.05 10.75
N TYR A 82 -37.69 5.60 9.67
CA TYR A 82 -39.12 5.32 9.71
C TYR A 82 -39.39 4.10 10.59
N GLY A 83 -39.62 4.34 11.86
CA GLY A 83 -40.04 3.35 12.84
C GLY A 83 -40.51 4.06 14.09
N TYR A 84 -41.74 3.77 14.52
CA TYR A 84 -42.45 4.35 15.64
C TYR A 84 -41.55 4.68 16.87
N GLY A 85 -41.05 5.91 16.92
CA GLY A 85 -40.26 6.44 18.02
C GLY A 85 -39.53 7.71 17.58
N PHE A 86 -39.87 8.84 18.20
CA PHE A 86 -39.23 10.13 17.98
C PHE A 86 -37.76 10.04 18.42
N GLY A 87 -36.85 9.72 17.52
CA GLY A 87 -35.41 9.76 17.74
C GLY A 87 -34.71 10.03 16.41
N TYR A 88 -34.03 11.17 16.30
CA TYR A 88 -33.10 11.42 15.22
C TYR A 88 -31.87 10.51 15.47
N GLY A 89 -31.74 9.44 14.72
CA GLY A 89 -30.56 8.59 14.73
C GLY A 89 -29.55 9.12 13.74
N TYR A 90 -28.32 9.34 14.17
CA TYR A 90 -27.20 9.57 13.27
C TYR A 90 -26.73 8.21 12.78
N THR A 91 -26.65 8.01 11.46
CA THR A 91 -25.99 6.85 10.85
C THR A 91 -24.74 7.33 10.17
N TYR A 92 -23.65 6.60 10.35
CA TYR A 92 -22.44 6.82 9.62
C TYR A 92 -22.48 5.95 8.37
N ASP A 93 -22.08 6.50 7.23
CA ASP A 93 -21.98 5.73 5.99
C ASP A 93 -20.66 4.99 5.95
N ASP A 94 -20.70 3.77 5.42
CA ASP A 94 -19.50 3.01 5.12
C ASP A 94 -18.68 3.76 4.07
N GLN A 95 -17.42 4.07 4.37
CA GLN A 95 -16.61 4.97 3.55
C GLN A 95 -15.12 4.70 3.64
N GLU A 96 -14.42 5.15 2.62
CA GLU A 96 -12.98 5.25 2.69
C GLU A 96 -12.53 6.37 3.63
N LEU A 97 -11.54 6.09 4.47
CA LEU A 97 -10.85 7.10 5.28
C LEU A 97 -9.77 7.77 4.43
N THR A 98 -10.19 8.70 3.57
CA THR A 98 -9.36 9.30 2.52
C THR A 98 -8.12 9.99 3.06
N VAL A 99 -8.23 10.75 4.16
CA VAL A 99 -7.09 11.44 4.78
C VAL A 99 -6.03 10.45 5.25
N LEU A 100 -6.46 9.33 5.84
CA LEU A 100 -5.56 8.27 6.31
C LEU A 100 -4.94 7.53 5.12
N THR A 101 -5.72 7.19 4.11
CA THR A 101 -5.23 6.58 2.87
C THR A 101 -4.20 7.48 2.18
N GLU A 102 -4.49 8.77 2.03
CA GLU A 102 -3.57 9.74 1.43
C GLU A 102 -2.29 9.89 2.24
N ALA A 103 -2.38 9.95 3.57
CA ALA A 103 -1.21 10.05 4.44
C ALA A 103 -0.28 8.83 4.24
N LYS A 104 -0.84 7.62 4.20
CA LYS A 104 -0.09 6.39 3.93
C LYS A 104 0.56 6.38 2.54
N LEU A 105 -0.18 6.80 1.51
CA LEU A 105 0.35 6.92 0.15
C LEU A 105 1.50 7.94 0.08
N ARG A 106 1.37 9.10 0.72
CA ARG A 106 2.41 10.12 0.75
C ARG A 106 3.64 9.69 1.54
N ALA A 107 3.45 9.03 2.68
CA ALA A 107 4.56 8.49 3.46
C ALA A 107 5.37 7.47 2.65
N ARG A 108 4.69 6.56 1.94
CA ARG A 108 5.32 5.60 1.02
C ARG A 108 6.08 6.31 -0.09
N GLU A 109 5.46 7.28 -0.76
CA GLU A 109 6.08 8.01 -1.87
C GLU A 109 7.38 8.70 -1.45
N LEU A 110 7.39 9.31 -0.25
CA LEU A 110 8.58 9.93 0.32
C LEU A 110 9.67 8.90 0.63
N ALA A 111 9.33 7.77 1.23
CA ALA A 111 10.29 6.71 1.51
C ALA A 111 10.91 6.16 0.21
N MET A 112 10.09 5.84 -0.79
CA MET A 112 10.55 5.36 -2.09
C MET A 112 11.43 6.39 -2.81
N SER A 113 11.03 7.66 -2.83
CA SER A 113 11.80 8.72 -3.48
C SER A 113 13.17 8.91 -2.83
N ARG A 114 13.28 8.79 -1.51
CA ARG A 114 14.56 8.84 -0.78
C ARG A 114 15.46 7.67 -1.13
N MET A 115 14.91 6.46 -1.16
CA MET A 115 15.64 5.25 -1.59
C MET A 115 16.12 5.38 -3.05
N GLU A 116 15.27 5.86 -3.96
CA GLU A 116 15.63 6.12 -5.35
C GLU A 116 16.73 7.19 -5.48
N ALA A 117 16.71 8.23 -4.63
CA ALA A 117 17.75 9.26 -4.60
C ALA A 117 19.10 8.67 -4.17
N GLU A 118 19.14 7.80 -3.16
CA GLU A 118 20.36 7.07 -2.79
C GLU A 118 20.86 6.17 -3.93
N ALA A 119 19.96 5.44 -4.60
CA ALA A 119 20.32 4.60 -5.74
C ALA A 119 20.90 5.44 -6.90
N ASN A 120 20.30 6.59 -7.17
CA ASN A 120 20.82 7.55 -8.16
C ASN A 120 22.23 8.03 -7.79
N ALA A 121 22.46 8.38 -6.52
CA ALA A 121 23.77 8.81 -6.04
C ALA A 121 24.83 7.71 -6.21
N LEU A 122 24.49 6.43 -6.07
CA LEU A 122 25.36 5.30 -6.38
C LEU A 122 25.54 5.05 -7.89
N GLY A 123 24.79 5.73 -8.74
CA GLY A 123 24.79 5.52 -10.19
C GLY A 123 24.14 4.19 -10.59
N ALA A 124 23.14 3.74 -9.86
CA ALA A 124 22.41 2.52 -10.13
C ALA A 124 21.41 2.69 -11.28
N ASP A 125 21.13 1.60 -11.97
CA ASP A 125 20.04 1.52 -12.95
C ASP A 125 18.73 1.10 -12.29
N GLY A 126 18.80 0.42 -11.13
CA GLY A 126 17.63 -0.02 -10.38
C GLY A 126 17.93 -0.47 -8.96
N VAL A 127 16.86 -0.86 -8.26
CA VAL A 127 16.89 -1.44 -6.92
C VAL A 127 16.08 -2.73 -6.94
N ILE A 128 16.66 -3.83 -6.47
CA ILE A 128 16.03 -5.15 -6.39
C ILE A 128 15.89 -5.60 -4.95
N GLY A 129 14.96 -6.55 -4.70
CA GLY A 129 14.68 -7.05 -3.37
C GLY A 129 14.11 -5.97 -2.45
N VAL A 130 13.34 -5.02 -3.00
CA VAL A 130 12.76 -3.94 -2.18
C VAL A 130 11.78 -4.52 -1.19
N ARG A 131 12.00 -4.22 0.08
CA ARG A 131 11.04 -4.47 1.15
C ARG A 131 10.47 -3.15 1.63
N LEU A 132 9.16 -3.15 1.84
CA LEU A 132 8.44 -2.05 2.44
C LEU A 132 7.99 -2.50 3.83
N ASP A 133 8.53 -1.87 4.85
CA ASP A 133 8.06 -2.03 6.22
C ASP A 133 7.16 -0.86 6.56
N VAL A 134 5.96 -1.18 7.06
CA VAL A 134 4.95 -0.21 7.47
C VAL A 134 4.83 -0.29 8.98
N GLY A 135 5.26 0.76 9.68
CA GLY A 135 5.14 0.87 11.13
C GLY A 135 3.93 1.72 11.51
N GLU A 136 3.09 1.23 12.39
CA GLU A 136 2.18 2.07 13.16
C GLU A 136 2.85 2.35 14.50
N TYR A 137 3.12 3.64 14.78
CA TYR A 137 3.71 4.02 16.06
C TYR A 137 2.70 3.88 17.19
N GLU A 138 2.94 2.96 18.11
CA GLU A 138 2.19 2.85 19.35
C GLU A 138 2.33 4.09 20.25
N TRP A 139 3.36 4.90 20.02
CA TRP A 139 3.78 6.03 20.86
C TRP A 139 3.10 7.37 20.52
N GLY A 140 2.32 7.40 19.46
CA GLY A 140 1.61 8.62 19.06
C GLY A 140 0.49 8.30 18.07
N PRO A 141 -0.78 8.48 18.46
CA PRO A 141 -1.88 8.34 17.52
C PRO A 141 -1.69 9.34 16.37
N GLY A 142 -1.79 8.85 15.13
CA GLY A 142 -1.73 9.70 13.94
C GLY A 142 -0.36 9.82 13.28
N LEU A 143 0.54 8.87 13.46
CA LEU A 143 1.78 8.77 12.70
C LEU A 143 1.79 7.51 11.84
N ALA A 144 2.19 7.64 10.58
CA ALA A 144 2.47 6.54 9.66
C ALA A 144 3.96 6.54 9.32
N GLU A 145 4.63 5.41 9.53
CA GLU A 145 6.03 5.23 9.14
C GLU A 145 6.12 4.26 7.97
N PHE A 146 6.97 4.61 7.02
CA PHE A 146 7.36 3.74 5.93
C PHE A 146 8.88 3.68 5.83
N ILE A 147 9.41 2.48 5.73
CA ILE A 147 10.81 2.21 5.47
C ILE A 147 10.90 1.36 4.21
N ALA A 148 11.62 1.85 3.20
CA ALA A 148 11.94 1.13 1.99
C ALA A 148 13.42 0.74 2.01
N ILE A 149 13.73 -0.53 1.89
CA ILE A 149 15.11 -1.06 1.88
C ILE A 149 15.27 -1.96 0.67
N GLY A 150 16.39 -1.84 -0.03
CA GLY A 150 16.71 -2.73 -1.15
C GLY A 150 18.16 -2.63 -1.56
N THR A 151 18.56 -3.42 -2.55
CA THR A 151 19.92 -3.42 -3.07
C THR A 151 19.98 -2.72 -4.43
N ALA A 152 20.76 -1.64 -4.50
CA ALA A 152 21.02 -0.91 -5.73
C ALA A 152 21.85 -1.77 -6.70
N VAL A 153 21.47 -1.81 -7.98
CA VAL A 153 22.13 -2.61 -9.00
C VAL A 153 22.39 -1.80 -10.26
N ARG A 154 23.49 -2.15 -10.97
CA ARG A 154 23.84 -1.56 -12.26
C ARG A 154 23.94 -2.64 -13.33
N ALA A 155 23.35 -2.39 -14.49
CA ALA A 155 23.45 -3.29 -15.64
C ALA A 155 24.88 -3.28 -16.22
N ARG A 156 25.44 -4.45 -16.48
CA ARG A 156 26.74 -4.63 -17.14
C ARG A 156 26.54 -4.73 -18.65
N GLY A 157 27.36 -3.99 -19.40
CA GLY A 157 27.35 -4.10 -20.87
C GLY A 157 26.13 -3.52 -21.56
N ALA A 158 25.18 -2.96 -20.83
CA ALA A 158 24.05 -2.23 -21.37
C ALA A 158 24.37 -0.75 -21.53
N ALA A 159 23.70 -0.08 -22.46
CA ALA A 159 23.80 1.37 -22.56
C ALA A 159 23.32 2.02 -21.26
N ALA A 160 24.00 3.06 -20.81
CA ALA A 160 23.64 3.74 -19.58
C ALA A 160 22.17 4.18 -19.59
N GLY A 161 21.43 3.82 -18.57
CA GLY A 161 20.02 4.17 -18.42
C GLY A 161 19.03 3.33 -19.22
N SER A 162 19.46 2.29 -19.95
CA SER A 162 18.56 1.43 -20.74
C SER A 162 17.50 0.70 -19.89
N TYR A 163 17.81 0.45 -18.62
CA TYR A 163 16.89 -0.16 -17.66
C TYR A 163 16.11 0.85 -16.82
N ARG A 164 16.43 2.13 -16.93
CA ARG A 164 15.70 3.17 -16.20
C ARG A 164 14.27 3.31 -16.69
N THR A 165 13.40 3.82 -15.84
CA THR A 165 12.03 4.14 -16.19
C THR A 165 11.99 5.24 -17.28
N LYS A 166 10.86 5.41 -17.94
CA LYS A 166 10.64 6.50 -18.91
C LYS A 166 10.84 7.91 -18.33
N PHE A 167 10.84 8.03 -17.00
CA PHE A 167 11.10 9.28 -16.27
C PHE A 167 12.57 9.45 -15.86
N GLY A 168 13.45 8.56 -16.28
CA GLY A 168 14.87 8.59 -15.95
C GLY A 168 15.19 8.12 -14.51
N LYS A 169 14.21 7.64 -13.76
CA LYS A 169 14.41 7.10 -12.42
C LYS A 169 14.95 5.66 -12.47
N PRO A 170 15.70 5.20 -11.45
CA PRO A 170 16.03 3.80 -11.31
C PRO A 170 14.74 2.96 -11.27
N PHE A 171 14.75 1.78 -11.87
CA PHE A 171 13.66 0.84 -11.64
C PHE A 171 13.68 0.32 -10.20
N THR A 172 12.53 -0.05 -9.67
CA THR A 172 12.41 -0.66 -8.34
C THR A 172 11.61 -1.96 -8.42
N SER A 173 12.01 -2.98 -7.65
CA SER A 173 11.37 -4.29 -7.69
C SER A 173 11.49 -4.98 -6.34
N ASP A 174 10.40 -5.60 -5.88
CA ASP A 174 10.36 -6.45 -4.69
C ASP A 174 10.71 -7.90 -4.97
N LEU A 175 11.00 -8.23 -6.23
CA LEU A 175 11.39 -9.57 -6.64
C LEU A 175 12.71 -9.98 -6.00
N SER A 176 12.78 -11.23 -5.56
CA SER A 176 14.02 -11.85 -5.13
C SER A 176 15.04 -11.88 -6.28
N GLY A 177 16.31 -12.06 -5.98
CA GLY A 177 17.33 -12.21 -7.03
C GLY A 177 17.03 -13.36 -8.00
N GLN A 178 16.37 -14.42 -7.52
CA GLN A 178 15.94 -15.54 -8.35
C GLN A 178 14.81 -15.15 -9.29
N ASP A 179 13.77 -14.51 -8.77
CA ASP A 179 12.62 -14.08 -9.56
C ASP A 179 12.99 -12.99 -10.56
N PHE A 180 13.87 -12.06 -10.14
CA PHE A 180 14.41 -11.04 -11.03
C PHE A 180 15.16 -11.63 -12.23
N ARG A 181 16.06 -12.62 -11.98
CA ARG A 181 16.75 -13.33 -13.06
C ARG A 181 15.76 -14.06 -13.97
N THR A 182 14.78 -14.75 -13.39
CA THR A 182 13.75 -15.49 -14.15
C THR A 182 12.92 -14.53 -15.02
N LEU A 183 12.56 -13.37 -14.49
CA LEU A 183 11.83 -12.33 -15.22
C LEU A 183 12.59 -11.86 -16.46
N LEU A 184 13.90 -11.58 -16.31
CA LEU A 184 14.74 -11.13 -17.42
C LEU A 184 14.90 -12.23 -18.49
N HIS A 185 15.06 -13.49 -18.05
CA HIS A 185 15.11 -14.62 -18.98
C HIS A 185 13.80 -14.87 -19.72
N ALA A 186 12.68 -14.52 -19.11
CA ALA A 186 11.37 -14.54 -19.76
C ALA A 186 11.15 -13.39 -20.75
N GLY A 187 12.12 -12.47 -20.91
CA GLY A 187 12.04 -11.36 -21.84
C GLY A 187 11.29 -10.14 -21.28
N TYR A 188 11.15 -10.04 -19.97
CA TYR A 188 10.54 -8.89 -19.28
C TYR A 188 11.55 -8.15 -18.43
N ARG A 189 11.29 -6.88 -18.18
CA ARG A 189 12.05 -6.05 -17.25
C ARG A 189 11.14 -5.42 -16.20
N PRO A 190 11.60 -5.21 -14.99
CA PRO A 190 10.88 -4.41 -14.02
C PRO A 190 10.88 -2.93 -14.40
N LEU A 191 9.82 -2.23 -14.06
CA LEU A 191 9.69 -0.79 -14.21
C LEU A 191 9.73 -0.09 -12.85
N SER A 192 8.81 -0.46 -11.97
CA SER A 192 8.73 0.10 -10.62
C SER A 192 7.93 -0.82 -9.71
N LEU A 193 8.22 -0.73 -8.43
CA LEU A 193 7.35 -1.23 -7.38
C LEU A 193 6.10 -0.36 -7.33
N VAL A 194 4.94 -0.95 -7.58
CA VAL A 194 3.64 -0.28 -7.55
C VAL A 194 2.84 -0.70 -6.33
N LEU A 195 2.09 0.24 -5.78
CA LEU A 195 1.37 0.05 -4.53
C LEU A 195 -0.03 0.66 -4.61
N GLY A 196 -1.00 -0.06 -4.05
CA GLY A 196 -2.32 0.46 -3.74
C GLY A 196 -2.61 0.35 -2.26
N VAL A 197 -3.13 1.40 -1.68
CA VAL A 197 -3.54 1.47 -0.27
C VAL A 197 -5.00 1.88 -0.21
N CYS A 198 -5.74 1.30 0.70
CA CYS A 198 -7.06 1.77 1.07
C CYS A 198 -7.33 1.47 2.54
N VAL A 199 -7.73 2.47 3.28
CA VAL A 199 -8.28 2.32 4.62
C VAL A 199 -9.78 2.60 4.53
N PHE A 200 -10.59 1.58 4.81
CA PHE A 200 -12.03 1.64 4.66
C PHE A 200 -12.71 1.36 6.01
N ALA A 201 -13.66 2.21 6.38
CA ALA A 201 -14.43 2.05 7.60
C ALA A 201 -15.88 1.67 7.29
N ALA A 202 -16.36 0.62 7.95
CA ALA A 202 -17.78 0.26 7.99
C ALA A 202 -18.32 0.47 9.39
N TYR A 203 -19.36 1.27 9.49
CA TYR A 203 -19.99 1.59 10.76
C TYR A 203 -21.14 0.63 11.03
N GLN A 204 -21.06 -0.08 12.14
CA GLN A 204 -22.06 -1.06 12.56
C GLN A 204 -23.46 -0.47 12.51
N ASN A 205 -24.29 -0.99 11.60
CA ASN A 205 -25.71 -0.63 11.55
C ASN A 205 -26.54 -1.48 12.52
N GLY A 206 -27.81 -1.14 12.73
CA GLY A 206 -28.70 -1.84 13.67
C GLY A 206 -28.84 -3.34 13.38
N TRP A 207 -28.80 -3.74 12.11
CA TRP A 207 -28.86 -5.16 11.72
C TRP A 207 -27.57 -5.90 12.09
N THR A 208 -26.42 -5.33 11.77
CA THR A 208 -25.11 -5.87 12.15
C THR A 208 -24.96 -5.97 13.66
N PHE A 209 -25.47 -4.97 14.39
CA PHE A 209 -25.51 -5.01 15.86
C PHE A 209 -26.35 -6.20 16.36
N GLN A 210 -27.53 -6.43 15.80
CA GLN A 210 -28.38 -7.57 16.15
C GLN A 210 -27.70 -8.90 15.85
N GLN A 211 -27.01 -9.03 14.72
CA GLN A 211 -26.26 -10.23 14.36
C GLN A 211 -25.16 -10.53 15.40
N MET A 212 -24.47 -9.51 15.89
CA MET A 212 -23.34 -9.67 16.80
C MET A 212 -23.73 -9.73 18.28
N SER A 213 -24.84 -9.11 18.69
CA SER A 213 -25.21 -8.96 20.12
C SER A 213 -25.91 -10.17 20.72
N GLY A 214 -26.41 -11.09 19.92
CA GLY A 214 -27.10 -12.27 20.42
C GLY A 214 -28.44 -12.01 21.13
N TRP A 215 -28.93 -10.78 21.16
CA TRP A 215 -30.11 -10.37 21.91
C TRP A 215 -31.40 -11.11 21.52
N TRP A 216 -31.50 -11.61 20.28
CA TRP A 216 -32.66 -12.35 19.76
C TRP A 216 -32.36 -13.82 19.46
N GLY A 217 -31.41 -14.44 20.16
CA GLY A 217 -31.10 -15.85 19.98
C GLY A 217 -30.19 -16.18 18.78
N TYR A 218 -29.76 -15.18 18.03
CA TYR A 218 -28.84 -15.37 16.88
C TYR A 218 -27.36 -15.35 17.27
N GLY A 219 -27.02 -14.86 18.45
CA GLY A 219 -25.62 -14.70 18.90
C GLY A 219 -24.87 -16.00 19.23
N GLY A 220 -25.50 -17.15 19.05
CA GLY A 220 -24.85 -18.46 19.19
C GLY A 220 -24.67 -19.22 17.89
N VAL A 221 -25.01 -18.62 16.76
CA VAL A 221 -24.94 -19.25 15.44
C VAL A 221 -23.76 -18.64 14.66
N ASN A 222 -22.92 -19.50 14.07
CA ASN A 222 -21.89 -19.04 13.16
C ASN A 222 -22.56 -18.46 11.92
N GLN A 223 -22.31 -17.18 11.64
CA GLN A 223 -22.88 -16.48 10.48
C GLN A 223 -21.90 -15.43 9.96
N GLU A 224 -21.99 -15.14 8.70
CA GLU A 224 -21.22 -14.09 8.06
C GLU A 224 -21.75 -12.71 8.47
N VAL A 225 -20.84 -11.78 8.81
CA VAL A 225 -21.18 -10.37 8.98
C VAL A 225 -21.02 -9.67 7.63
N THR A 226 -22.08 -9.74 6.83
CA THR A 226 -22.07 -9.31 5.43
C THR A 226 -21.58 -7.86 5.22
N GLN A 227 -21.92 -6.94 6.14
CA GLN A 227 -21.47 -5.56 6.06
C GLN A 227 -19.93 -5.45 6.14
N PHE A 228 -19.30 -6.20 7.04
CA PHE A 228 -17.84 -6.17 7.18
C PHE A 228 -17.13 -6.87 6.02
N THR A 229 -17.71 -7.97 5.54
CA THR A 229 -17.24 -8.61 4.32
C THR A 229 -17.29 -7.63 3.13
N GLN A 230 -18.40 -6.90 2.97
CA GLN A 230 -18.54 -5.92 1.91
C GLN A 230 -17.51 -4.78 2.02
N ALA A 231 -17.24 -4.29 3.23
CA ALA A 231 -16.22 -3.27 3.47
C ALA A 231 -14.82 -3.75 3.05
N THR A 232 -14.50 -5.01 3.36
CA THR A 232 -13.24 -5.65 2.94
C THR A 232 -13.11 -5.71 1.42
N TYR A 233 -14.18 -6.09 0.71
CA TYR A 233 -14.20 -6.08 -0.75
C TYR A 233 -14.05 -4.66 -1.33
N SER A 234 -14.73 -3.68 -0.74
CA SER A 234 -14.62 -2.28 -1.16
C SER A 234 -13.18 -1.76 -0.99
N ALA A 235 -12.54 -2.03 0.15
CA ALA A 235 -11.14 -1.69 0.39
C ALA A 235 -10.22 -2.33 -0.65
N ARG A 236 -10.45 -3.62 -0.98
CA ARG A 236 -9.67 -4.34 -1.98
C ARG A 236 -9.79 -3.72 -3.36
N GLU A 237 -11.01 -3.47 -3.83
CA GLU A 237 -11.22 -2.91 -5.16
C GLU A 237 -10.56 -1.53 -5.31
N LEU A 238 -10.65 -0.68 -4.28
CA LEU A 238 -10.00 0.63 -4.28
C LEU A 238 -8.48 0.54 -4.29
N ALA A 239 -7.89 -0.30 -3.44
CA ALA A 239 -6.44 -0.50 -3.41
C ALA A 239 -5.92 -1.09 -4.72
N MET A 240 -6.57 -2.14 -5.24
CA MET A 240 -6.19 -2.77 -6.50
C MET A 240 -6.30 -1.80 -7.68
N GLY A 241 -7.37 -1.02 -7.73
CA GLY A 241 -7.56 0.01 -8.76
C GLY A 241 -6.45 1.05 -8.77
N ARG A 242 -5.97 1.49 -7.59
CA ARG A 242 -4.84 2.42 -7.46
C ARG A 242 -3.55 1.81 -7.95
N MET A 243 -3.23 0.60 -7.51
CA MET A 243 -2.03 -0.12 -7.97
C MET A 243 -2.03 -0.31 -9.48
N GLN A 244 -3.16 -0.71 -10.07
CA GLN A 244 -3.30 -0.88 -11.52
C GLN A 244 -3.15 0.45 -12.26
N THR A 245 -3.68 1.55 -11.72
CA THR A 245 -3.55 2.89 -12.29
C THR A 245 -2.09 3.35 -12.26
N GLU A 246 -1.38 3.12 -11.17
CA GLU A 246 0.06 3.42 -11.06
C GLU A 246 0.86 2.62 -12.11
N ALA A 247 0.60 1.33 -12.24
CA ALA A 247 1.25 0.47 -13.24
C ALA A 247 0.96 0.94 -14.68
N ALA A 248 -0.29 1.28 -14.99
CA ALA A 248 -0.68 1.78 -16.31
C ALA A 248 0.02 3.11 -16.64
N ASN A 249 0.14 4.02 -15.67
CA ASN A 249 0.87 5.29 -15.82
C ASN A 249 2.36 5.08 -16.13
N LEU A 250 2.95 3.97 -15.68
CA LEU A 250 4.32 3.59 -16.01
C LEU A 250 4.45 3.00 -17.42
N GLY A 251 3.34 2.62 -18.05
CA GLY A 251 3.30 1.89 -19.31
C GLY A 251 3.60 0.39 -19.11
N ALA A 252 3.25 -0.15 -17.96
CA ALA A 252 3.42 -1.56 -17.68
C ALA A 252 2.46 -2.43 -18.50
N SER A 253 2.91 -3.62 -18.86
CA SER A 253 2.09 -4.66 -19.46
C SER A 253 1.43 -5.56 -18.43
N GLY A 254 1.90 -5.53 -17.17
CA GLY A 254 1.36 -6.29 -16.04
C GLY A 254 2.08 -6.01 -14.74
N VAL A 255 1.58 -6.63 -13.67
CA VAL A 255 2.18 -6.60 -12.33
C VAL A 255 2.43 -8.03 -11.89
N VAL A 256 3.63 -8.32 -11.42
CA VAL A 256 4.03 -9.64 -10.93
C VAL A 256 4.49 -9.58 -9.48
N GLY A 257 4.58 -10.74 -8.82
CA GLY A 257 5.02 -10.80 -7.43
C GLY A 257 4.05 -10.12 -6.47
N MET A 258 2.77 -9.97 -6.85
CA MET A 258 1.82 -9.24 -6.05
C MET A 258 1.65 -9.88 -4.67
N ARG A 259 1.85 -9.05 -3.64
CA ARG A 259 1.52 -9.35 -2.25
C ARG A 259 0.37 -8.45 -1.80
N TYR A 260 -0.35 -8.96 -0.86
CA TYR A 260 -1.59 -8.42 -0.42
C TYR A 260 -1.65 -8.60 1.10
N GLU A 261 -1.63 -7.50 1.80
CA GLU A 261 -1.67 -7.46 3.25
C GLU A 261 -2.93 -6.74 3.67
N MET A 262 -3.66 -7.33 4.59
CA MET A 262 -4.87 -6.74 5.11
C MET A 262 -4.86 -6.86 6.63
N ASP A 263 -4.94 -5.72 7.27
CA ASP A 263 -5.22 -5.64 8.70
C ASP A 263 -6.68 -5.24 8.92
N THR A 264 -7.35 -5.94 9.80
CA THR A 264 -8.74 -5.64 10.14
C THR A 264 -8.87 -5.46 11.63
N ARG A 265 -9.46 -4.34 12.03
CA ARG A 265 -9.67 -4.03 13.44
C ARG A 265 -11.09 -3.52 13.68
N LEU A 266 -11.61 -3.87 14.86
CA LEU A 266 -12.80 -3.21 15.39
C LEU A 266 -12.32 -2.01 16.21
N SER A 267 -12.52 -0.82 15.67
CA SER A 267 -12.27 0.40 16.43
C SER A 267 -13.33 0.51 17.50
N LYS A 268 -12.88 0.72 18.73
CA LYS A 268 -13.79 1.20 19.78
C LYS A 268 -14.25 2.59 19.36
N SER A 269 -15.54 2.86 19.51
CA SER A 269 -16.11 4.14 19.08
C SER A 269 -15.36 5.32 19.72
N ASP A 270 -15.38 6.47 19.06
CA ASP A 270 -14.87 7.76 19.60
C ASP A 270 -15.43 8.11 20.99
N ALA A 271 -16.45 7.39 21.48
CA ALA A 271 -16.97 7.49 22.83
C ALA A 271 -15.92 7.08 23.88
N GLU A 272 -15.11 6.04 23.66
CA GLU A 272 -14.05 5.69 24.62
C GLU A 272 -12.94 6.74 24.64
N PHE A 273 -12.67 7.39 23.52
CA PHE A 273 -11.73 8.52 23.46
C PHE A 273 -12.30 9.78 24.15
N ARG A 274 -13.62 9.92 24.18
CA ARG A 274 -14.30 11.01 24.91
C ARG A 274 -14.54 10.67 26.37
N ASP A 275 -14.71 9.42 26.74
CA ASP A 275 -14.92 9.00 28.12
C ASP A 275 -13.63 9.14 28.95
N GLU A 276 -12.45 9.00 28.35
CA GLU A 276 -11.19 9.39 29.00
C GLU A 276 -11.10 10.92 29.27
N ILE A 277 -11.83 11.73 28.49
CA ILE A 277 -11.87 13.20 28.68
C ILE A 277 -13.03 13.62 29.59
N ASN A 278 -14.10 12.83 29.68
CA ASN A 278 -15.35 13.18 30.40
C ASN A 278 -15.79 12.13 31.43
N GLU A 279 -14.94 11.74 32.35
CA GLU A 279 -15.32 10.91 33.51
C GLU A 279 -16.38 11.56 34.43
N THR A 280 -17.00 12.70 34.03
CA THR A 280 -17.92 13.47 34.87
C THR A 280 -19.39 13.44 34.46
N ASN A 281 -19.81 12.80 33.38
CA ASN A 281 -21.22 12.69 33.00
C ASN A 281 -21.75 11.25 32.97
N ALA A 282 -21.97 10.70 34.13
CA ALA A 282 -22.74 9.46 34.31
C ALA A 282 -24.20 9.69 33.87
N GLY A 283 -24.66 9.09 32.79
CA GLY A 283 -26.08 9.03 32.48
C GLY A 283 -26.54 8.78 31.06
N ALA A 284 -25.69 8.81 30.04
CA ALA A 284 -26.10 8.45 28.68
C ALA A 284 -25.84 6.94 28.44
N PRO A 285 -26.82 6.17 27.90
CA PRO A 285 -26.53 4.81 27.48
C PRO A 285 -25.47 4.88 26.41
N ALA A 286 -24.30 4.31 26.68
CA ALA A 286 -23.22 4.20 25.74
C ALA A 286 -23.68 3.30 24.58
N ASN A 287 -24.20 3.91 23.52
CA ASN A 287 -24.39 3.28 22.25
C ASN A 287 -22.98 3.06 21.68
N HIS A 288 -22.38 1.93 22.04
CA HIS A 288 -21.08 1.51 21.55
C HIS A 288 -21.19 1.13 20.07
N TRP A 289 -21.21 2.12 19.20
CA TRP A 289 -21.09 1.92 17.77
C TRP A 289 -19.66 1.50 17.49
N ARG A 290 -19.47 0.24 17.15
CA ARG A 290 -18.16 -0.24 16.73
C ARG A 290 -18.02 0.00 15.26
N SER A 291 -16.90 0.59 14.84
CA SER A 291 -16.51 0.63 13.44
C SER A 291 -15.56 -0.50 13.13
N PHE A 292 -15.81 -1.18 12.02
CA PHE A 292 -14.88 -2.13 11.42
C PHE A 292 -14.00 -1.34 10.45
N VAL A 293 -12.70 -1.42 10.63
CA VAL A 293 -11.73 -0.78 9.74
C VAL A 293 -10.93 -1.86 9.03
N ALA A 294 -10.97 -1.84 7.71
CA ALA A 294 -10.12 -2.64 6.85
C ALA A 294 -9.00 -1.76 6.29
N ASP A 295 -7.77 -2.09 6.63
CA ASP A 295 -6.56 -1.44 6.14
C ASP A 295 -5.86 -2.38 5.18
N LEU A 296 -5.79 -1.99 3.92
CA LEU A 296 -5.37 -2.89 2.85
C LEU A 296 -4.22 -2.29 2.05
N PHE A 297 -3.19 -3.11 1.88
CA PHE A 297 -2.03 -2.85 1.04
C PHE A 297 -1.95 -3.90 -0.06
N ALA A 298 -1.82 -3.45 -1.30
CA ALA A 298 -1.50 -4.29 -2.44
C ALA A 298 -0.20 -3.77 -3.05
N VAL A 299 0.83 -4.60 -3.12
CA VAL A 299 2.15 -4.24 -3.63
C VAL A 299 2.64 -5.28 -4.63
N GLY A 300 3.35 -4.84 -5.66
CA GLY A 300 3.94 -5.74 -6.65
C GLY A 300 4.85 -5.00 -7.62
N THR A 301 5.56 -5.72 -8.44
CA THR A 301 6.47 -5.15 -9.44
C THR A 301 5.77 -5.00 -10.78
N ALA A 302 5.66 -3.77 -11.27
CA ALA A 302 5.20 -3.46 -12.63
C ALA A 302 6.27 -3.87 -13.64
N ILE A 303 5.88 -4.57 -14.71
CA ILE A 303 6.78 -5.11 -15.72
C ILE A 303 6.44 -4.65 -17.12
N ALA A 304 7.45 -4.65 -18.01
CA ALA A 304 7.27 -4.45 -19.44
C ALA A 304 8.16 -5.41 -20.22
N PRO A 305 7.81 -5.72 -21.49
CA PRO A 305 8.66 -6.50 -22.38
C PRO A 305 10.02 -5.83 -22.58
N LEU A 306 11.08 -6.63 -22.72
CA LEU A 306 12.41 -6.16 -23.10
C LEU A 306 12.52 -5.80 -24.59
N GLY A 307 11.62 -6.32 -25.43
CA GLY A 307 11.56 -6.09 -26.86
C GLY A 307 10.15 -6.00 -27.39
N ALA A 308 9.99 -5.48 -28.61
CA ALA A 308 8.68 -5.19 -29.21
C ALA A 308 7.79 -6.43 -29.47
N ASP A 309 8.38 -7.63 -29.47
CA ASP A 309 7.71 -8.86 -29.90
C ASP A 309 7.21 -9.75 -28.74
N HIS A 310 7.31 -9.27 -27.49
CA HIS A 310 6.91 -10.05 -26.33
C HIS A 310 5.55 -9.58 -25.80
N GLU A 311 4.51 -10.29 -26.18
CA GLU A 311 3.19 -10.19 -25.54
C GLU A 311 3.07 -11.26 -24.45
N ILE A 312 2.48 -10.89 -23.32
CA ILE A 312 2.13 -11.86 -22.28
C ILE A 312 1.04 -12.78 -22.85
N PRO A 313 1.28 -14.09 -23.01
CA PRO A 313 0.26 -15.01 -23.48
C PRO A 313 -0.97 -14.96 -22.57
N LYS A 314 -2.15 -14.88 -23.16
CA LYS A 314 -3.37 -15.05 -22.38
C LYS A 314 -3.38 -16.44 -21.75
N PRO A 315 -3.91 -16.60 -20.50
CA PRO A 315 -4.01 -17.90 -19.86
C PRO A 315 -4.73 -18.88 -20.80
N SER A 316 -4.11 -20.01 -21.10
CA SER A 316 -4.68 -21.03 -21.99
C SER A 316 -5.80 -21.85 -21.34
N LEU A 317 -5.94 -21.76 -20.03
CA LEU A 317 -6.95 -22.49 -19.27
C LEU A 317 -7.62 -21.57 -18.26
N VAL A 318 -8.87 -21.24 -18.49
CA VAL A 318 -9.75 -20.64 -17.49
C VAL A 318 -10.64 -21.78 -17.01
N LEU A 319 -10.42 -22.27 -15.80
CA LEU A 319 -11.34 -23.22 -15.17
C LEU A 319 -12.55 -22.45 -14.67
N PRO A 320 -13.77 -22.70 -15.21
CA PRO A 320 -14.97 -22.16 -14.61
C PRO A 320 -15.12 -22.77 -13.21
N LEU A 321 -15.31 -21.94 -12.22
CA LEU A 321 -15.60 -22.36 -10.83
C LEU A 321 -17.11 -22.62 -10.64
N ASP A 322 -17.78 -23.10 -11.68
CA ASP A 322 -19.18 -23.50 -11.61
C ASP A 322 -19.24 -24.92 -11.01
N GLY A 323 -19.44 -24.95 -9.67
CA GLY A 323 -19.68 -26.15 -8.90
C GLY A 323 -20.81 -25.93 -7.91
#